data_b59c6ea9a082fe1f28f8f29f0a17700d
#
_entry.id   b59c6ea9a082fe1f28f8f29f0a17700d
#
_cell.length_a   1.000
_cell.length_b   1.000
_cell.length_c   1.000
_cell.angle_alpha   90.00
_cell.angle_beta   90.00
_cell.angle_gamma   90.00
#
_symmetry.space_group_name_H-M   'P 1'
#
loop_
_entity.id
_entity.type
_entity.pdbx_description
1 polymer ?
#
loop_
_entity_poly.entity_id
_entity_poly.type
_entity_poly.pdbx_seq_one_letter_code
_entity_poly.pdbx_strand_id
1 'polypeptide(L)'
;MPAAIQQSQMESDKLSAIKTIDSEIRAIEELKKSLDAESLTKALDFMQNSTGRIIITGMGKSGHIGKKIAASLASTGTPSFFVHPAEASHGDLGMITDDDVVIAISNSGE
;
A
#
# COMPACT_ATOMS: atom_id res chain seq x y z
N MET A 1 20.35 11.75 -34.43
CA MET A 1 19.90 10.38 -34.74
C MET A 1 18.95 10.42 -35.94
N PRO A 2 19.07 9.53 -36.92
CA PRO A 2 18.13 9.49 -38.04
C PRO A 2 16.69 9.30 -37.58
N ALA A 3 15.74 9.96 -38.26
CA ALA A 3 14.33 9.92 -37.90
C ALA A 3 13.76 8.49 -37.86
N ALA A 4 14.19 7.60 -38.79
CA ALA A 4 13.76 6.21 -38.83
C ALA A 4 14.18 5.42 -37.57
N ILE A 5 15.38 5.67 -37.02
CA ILE A 5 15.87 5.03 -35.79
C ILE A 5 15.08 5.55 -34.58
N GLN A 6 14.81 6.85 -34.52
CA GLN A 6 13.99 7.45 -33.47
C GLN A 6 12.58 6.89 -33.47
N GLN A 7 11.97 6.72 -34.63
CA GLN A 7 10.64 6.15 -34.77
C GLN A 7 10.63 4.69 -34.31
N SER A 8 11.62 3.89 -34.70
CA SER A 8 11.79 2.50 -34.28
C SER A 8 11.95 2.40 -32.76
N GLN A 9 12.72 3.30 -32.14
CA GLN A 9 12.89 3.34 -30.70
C GLN A 9 11.56 3.69 -29.99
N MET A 10 10.82 4.65 -30.51
CA MET A 10 9.51 5.02 -29.97
C MET A 10 8.51 3.86 -30.03
N GLU A 11 8.49 3.09 -31.11
CA GLU A 11 7.63 1.91 -31.22
C GLU A 11 8.04 0.83 -30.21
N SER A 12 9.35 0.61 -30.03
CA SER A 12 9.86 -0.33 -29.03
C SER A 12 9.49 0.09 -27.60
N ASP A 13 9.62 1.37 -27.31
CA ASP A 13 9.27 1.92 -25.98
C ASP A 13 7.76 1.79 -25.73
N LYS A 14 6.95 2.04 -26.73
CA LYS A 14 5.50 1.89 -26.65
C LYS A 14 5.11 0.43 -26.36
N LEU A 15 5.75 -0.54 -27.02
CA LEU A 15 5.53 -1.95 -26.76
C LEU A 15 5.93 -2.35 -25.36
N SER A 16 7.03 -1.79 -24.84
CA SER A 16 7.46 -2.02 -23.47
C SER A 16 6.45 -1.50 -22.45
N ALA A 17 5.90 -0.33 -22.71
CA ALA A 17 4.85 0.25 -21.85
C ALA A 17 3.60 -0.65 -21.84
N ILE A 18 3.17 -1.12 -22.99
CA ILE A 18 2.01 -2.01 -23.08
C ILE A 18 2.26 -3.32 -22.34
N LYS A 19 3.44 -3.92 -22.48
CA LYS A 19 3.80 -5.14 -21.76
C LYS A 19 3.77 -4.96 -20.26
N THR A 20 4.25 -3.81 -19.77
CA THR A 20 4.22 -3.46 -18.36
C THR A 20 2.78 -3.37 -17.85
N ILE A 21 1.92 -2.69 -18.59
CA ILE A 21 0.49 -2.58 -18.25
C ILE A 21 -0.16 -3.96 -18.22
N ASP A 22 0.11 -4.81 -19.22
CA ASP A 22 -0.42 -6.17 -19.25
C ASP A 22 0.03 -7.00 -18.04
N SER A 23 1.29 -6.85 -17.64
CA SER A 23 1.82 -7.52 -16.43
C SER A 23 1.11 -7.06 -15.17
N GLU A 24 0.85 -5.76 -15.05
CA GLU A 24 0.11 -5.21 -13.91
C GLU A 24 -1.34 -5.71 -13.88
N ILE A 25 -1.99 -5.79 -15.02
CA ILE A 25 -3.35 -6.32 -15.12
C ILE A 25 -3.39 -7.78 -14.65
N ARG A 26 -2.45 -8.62 -15.13
CA ARG A 26 -2.37 -10.01 -14.68
C ARG A 26 -2.14 -10.14 -13.19
N ALA A 27 -1.26 -9.32 -12.63
CA ALA A 27 -0.97 -9.32 -11.19
C ALA A 27 -2.22 -8.99 -10.36
N ILE A 28 -3.00 -8.01 -10.81
CA ILE A 28 -4.25 -7.63 -10.14
C ILE A 28 -5.30 -8.73 -10.26
N GLU A 29 -5.41 -9.38 -11.41
CA GLU A 29 -6.31 -10.51 -11.60
C GLU A 29 -5.94 -11.69 -10.69
N GLU A 30 -4.64 -11.99 -10.54
CA GLU A 30 -4.16 -13.02 -9.64
C GLU A 30 -4.44 -12.66 -8.18
N LEU A 31 -4.24 -11.41 -7.80
CA LEU A 31 -4.59 -10.92 -6.45
C LEU A 31 -6.08 -11.15 -6.17
N LYS A 32 -6.95 -10.82 -7.12
CA LYS A 32 -8.39 -11.02 -7.00
C LYS A 32 -8.73 -12.50 -6.73
N LYS A 33 -8.07 -13.43 -7.42
CA LYS A 33 -8.28 -14.87 -7.26
C LYS A 33 -7.76 -15.40 -5.93
N SER A 34 -6.64 -14.86 -5.45
CA SER A 34 -5.97 -15.32 -4.22
C SER A 34 -6.44 -14.59 -2.96
N LEU A 35 -7.32 -13.61 -3.11
CA LEU A 35 -7.81 -12.83 -1.98
C LEU A 35 -8.53 -13.73 -0.99
N ASP A 36 -8.04 -13.75 0.25
CA ASP A 36 -8.69 -14.47 1.34
C ASP A 36 -9.81 -13.62 1.92
N ALA A 37 -11.03 -13.96 1.53
CA ALA A 37 -12.23 -13.21 1.95
C ALA A 37 -12.42 -13.23 3.47
N GLU A 38 -12.07 -14.33 4.14
CA GLU A 38 -12.20 -14.42 5.59
C GLU A 38 -11.21 -13.48 6.30
N SER A 39 -9.95 -13.48 5.88
CA SER A 39 -8.96 -12.56 6.44
C SER A 39 -9.31 -11.10 6.18
N LEU A 40 -9.81 -10.79 4.99
CA LEU A 40 -10.25 -9.45 4.65
C LEU A 40 -11.41 -9.01 5.54
N THR A 41 -12.39 -9.88 5.74
CA THR A 41 -13.53 -9.58 6.60
C THR A 41 -13.09 -9.31 8.04
N LYS A 42 -12.18 -10.12 8.57
CA LYS A 42 -11.62 -9.89 9.91
C LYS A 42 -10.92 -8.54 10.03
N ALA A 43 -10.11 -8.19 9.04
CA ALA A 43 -9.41 -6.91 9.03
C ALA A 43 -10.40 -5.74 9.02
N LEU A 44 -11.43 -5.82 8.18
CA LEU A 44 -12.46 -4.79 8.10
C LEU A 44 -13.24 -4.68 9.40
N ASP A 45 -13.56 -5.81 10.04
CA ASP A 45 -14.26 -5.82 11.33
C ASP A 45 -13.41 -5.11 12.41
N PHE A 46 -12.11 -5.40 12.50
CA PHE A 46 -11.23 -4.68 13.42
C PHE A 46 -11.25 -3.18 13.17
N MET A 47 -11.16 -2.77 11.91
CA MET A 47 -11.13 -1.37 11.55
C MET A 47 -12.46 -0.66 11.84
N GLN A 48 -13.58 -1.28 11.50
CA GLN A 48 -14.91 -0.70 11.69
C GLN A 48 -15.31 -0.60 13.15
N ASN A 49 -14.90 -1.56 13.96
CA ASN A 49 -15.25 -1.62 15.39
C ASN A 49 -14.23 -0.91 16.28
N SER A 50 -13.17 -0.36 15.71
CA SER A 50 -12.19 0.41 16.45
C SER A 50 -12.79 1.70 16.99
N THR A 51 -12.58 1.96 18.27
CA THR A 51 -12.95 3.22 18.91
C THR A 51 -11.78 4.22 18.92
N GLY A 52 -10.62 3.80 18.48
CA GLY A 52 -9.42 4.62 18.37
C GLY A 52 -9.10 4.97 16.91
N ARG A 53 -7.81 4.91 16.60
CA ARG A 53 -7.28 5.33 15.30
C ARG A 53 -6.76 4.13 14.53
N ILE A 54 -6.67 4.28 13.21
CA ILE A 54 -6.00 3.30 12.35
C ILE A 54 -4.56 3.78 12.16
N ILE A 55 -3.61 3.05 12.71
CA ILE A 55 -2.19 3.38 12.64
C ILE A 55 -1.54 2.50 11.59
N ILE A 56 -0.86 3.10 10.64
CA ILE A 56 -0.24 2.38 9.52
C ILE A 56 1.27 2.52 9.61
N THR A 57 1.98 1.43 9.40
CA THR A 57 3.43 1.40 9.42
C THR A 57 3.98 0.54 8.29
N GLY A 58 5.21 0.81 7.88
CA GLY A 58 5.92 0.09 6.84
C GLY A 58 7.21 0.79 6.49
N MET A 59 8.18 0.04 5.96
CA MET A 59 9.48 0.58 5.57
C MET A 59 9.59 0.73 4.05
N GLY A 60 10.40 1.68 3.60
CA GLY A 60 10.69 1.88 2.19
C GLY A 60 9.43 2.15 1.35
N LYS A 61 9.27 1.41 0.28
CA LYS A 61 8.10 1.55 -0.62
C LYS A 61 6.80 1.22 0.09
N SER A 62 6.79 0.22 0.96
CA SER A 62 5.64 -0.11 1.80
C SER A 62 5.23 1.07 2.68
N GLY A 63 6.22 1.80 3.21
CA GLY A 63 5.98 3.01 3.99
C GLY A 63 5.31 4.12 3.17
N HIS A 64 5.72 4.31 1.92
CA HIS A 64 5.10 5.31 1.04
C HIS A 64 3.64 4.96 0.75
N ILE A 65 3.34 3.69 0.50
CA ILE A 65 1.97 3.21 0.31
C ILE A 65 1.17 3.41 1.60
N GLY A 66 1.76 3.06 2.74
CA GLY A 66 1.13 3.23 4.05
C GLY A 66 0.76 4.68 4.34
N LYS A 67 1.64 5.62 4.03
CA LYS A 67 1.34 7.06 4.17
C LYS A 67 0.15 7.48 3.31
N LYS A 68 0.07 6.97 2.08
CA LYS A 68 -1.06 7.27 1.19
C LYS A 68 -2.36 6.72 1.76
N ILE A 69 -2.35 5.51 2.27
CA ILE A 69 -3.53 4.88 2.88
C ILE A 69 -3.98 5.68 4.10
N ALA A 70 -3.06 6.05 4.99
CA ALA A 70 -3.36 6.84 6.18
C ALA A 70 -3.99 8.19 5.80
N ALA A 71 -3.42 8.87 4.82
CA ALA A 71 -3.95 10.15 4.34
C ALA A 71 -5.36 9.99 3.76
N SER A 72 -5.60 8.93 2.99
CA SER A 72 -6.91 8.65 2.40
C SER A 72 -7.96 8.35 3.48
N LEU A 73 -7.62 7.54 4.49
CA LEU A 73 -8.51 7.26 5.61
C LEU A 73 -8.85 8.54 6.38
N ALA A 74 -7.84 9.33 6.73
CA ALA A 74 -8.05 10.57 7.46
C ALA A 74 -8.94 11.55 6.68
N SER A 75 -8.73 11.68 5.37
CA SER A 75 -9.51 12.60 4.54
C SER A 75 -10.96 12.14 4.34
N THR A 76 -11.24 10.87 4.55
CA THR A 76 -12.60 10.31 4.42
C THR A 76 -13.29 10.10 5.77
N GLY A 77 -12.74 10.64 6.84
CA GLY A 77 -13.39 10.66 8.15
C GLY A 77 -12.95 9.57 9.11
N THR A 78 -11.99 8.73 8.75
CA THR A 78 -11.43 7.72 9.67
C THR A 78 -10.12 8.24 10.25
N PRO A 79 -10.02 8.47 11.57
CA PRO A 79 -8.77 8.92 12.17
C PRO A 79 -7.64 7.91 11.90
N SER A 80 -6.60 8.37 11.23
CA SER A 80 -5.47 7.53 10.84
C SER A 80 -4.21 8.36 10.71
N PHE A 81 -3.07 7.74 11.02
CA PHE A 81 -1.76 8.33 10.77
C PHE A 81 -0.73 7.24 10.53
N PHE A 82 0.36 7.65 9.90
CA PHE A 82 1.48 6.76 9.61
C PHE A 82 2.58 6.92 10.68
N VAL A 83 3.14 5.79 11.12
CA VAL A 83 4.31 5.75 12.00
C VAL A 83 5.41 4.95 11.31
N HIS A 84 6.58 5.58 11.08
CA HIS A 84 7.73 4.87 10.54
C HIS A 84 8.28 3.90 11.62
N PRO A 85 8.64 2.66 11.27
CA PRO A 85 9.13 1.69 12.26
C PRO A 85 10.33 2.18 13.07
N ALA A 86 11.22 2.98 12.48
CA ALA A 86 12.35 3.57 13.20
C ALA A 86 11.88 4.55 14.29
N GLU A 87 10.87 5.37 14.01
CA GLU A 87 10.29 6.31 14.96
C GLU A 87 9.53 5.56 16.07
N ALA A 88 8.86 4.45 15.71
CA ALA A 88 8.21 3.60 16.71
C ALA A 88 9.20 3.10 17.75
N SER A 89 10.41 2.70 17.33
CA SER A 89 11.45 2.24 18.24
C SER A 89 12.08 3.35 19.07
N HIS A 90 11.83 4.62 18.72
CA HIS A 90 12.31 5.81 19.45
C HIS A 90 11.25 6.44 20.37
N GLY A 91 10.17 5.73 20.65
CA GLY A 91 9.17 6.17 21.61
C GLY A 91 7.78 6.43 21.07
N ASP A 92 7.59 6.47 19.74
CA ASP A 92 6.28 6.70 19.14
C ASP A 92 5.28 5.57 19.45
N LEU A 93 5.75 4.39 19.87
CA LEU A 93 4.89 3.32 20.35
C LEU A 93 4.00 3.74 21.53
N GLY A 94 4.47 4.69 22.35
CA GLY A 94 3.68 5.22 23.46
C GLY A 94 2.42 5.96 23.04
N MET A 95 2.31 6.33 21.76
CA MET A 95 1.12 6.99 21.21
C MET A 95 0.01 6.00 20.85
N ILE A 96 0.32 4.70 20.79
CA ILE A 96 -0.61 3.65 20.43
C ILE A 96 -1.36 3.21 21.68
N THR A 97 -2.69 3.18 21.61
CA THR A 97 -3.55 2.76 22.72
C THR A 97 -4.25 1.45 22.40
N ASP A 98 -4.85 0.84 23.40
CA ASP A 98 -5.61 -0.40 23.25
C ASP A 98 -6.82 -0.26 22.32
N ASP A 99 -7.29 0.96 22.08
CA ASP A 99 -8.40 1.25 21.20
C ASP A 99 -8.00 1.38 19.73
N ASP A 100 -6.69 1.44 19.46
CA ASP A 100 -6.16 1.62 18.11
C ASP A 100 -6.01 0.28 17.39
N VAL A 101 -6.08 0.34 16.06
CA VAL A 101 -5.76 -0.79 15.17
C VAL A 101 -4.49 -0.44 14.40
N VAL A 102 -3.56 -1.39 14.32
CA VAL A 102 -2.30 -1.22 13.59
C VAL A 102 -2.32 -2.06 12.32
N ILE A 103 -2.00 -1.42 11.19
CA ILE A 103 -1.79 -2.11 9.92
C ILE A 103 -0.30 -2.01 9.57
N ALA A 104 0.36 -3.16 9.54
CA ALA A 104 1.77 -3.24 9.16
C ALA A 104 1.88 -3.78 7.73
N ILE A 105 2.54 -3.03 6.87
CA ILE A 105 2.71 -3.39 5.46
C ILE A 105 4.15 -3.85 5.25
N SER A 106 4.31 -5.08 4.78
CA SER A 106 5.62 -5.66 4.50
C SER A 106 5.57 -6.46 3.21
N ASN A 107 6.54 -6.24 2.34
CA ASN A 107 6.67 -7.02 1.11
C ASN A 107 7.24 -8.42 1.38
N SER A 108 8.14 -8.55 2.36
CA SER A 108 8.77 -9.82 2.72
C SER A 108 8.02 -10.59 3.80
N GLY A 109 7.13 -9.93 4.52
CA GLY A 109 6.44 -10.51 5.67
C GLY A 109 7.23 -10.40 6.98
N GLU A 110 8.37 -9.70 6.94
CA GLU A 110 9.22 -9.48 8.11
C GLU A 110 8.96 -8.13 8.78
#